data_00a85b4b3ccd6c2f7e2057b63b790f71
#
_entry.id   00a85b4b3ccd6c2f7e2057b63b790f71
#
_cell.length_a   1.000
_cell.length_b   1.000
_cell.length_c   1.000
_cell.angle_alpha   90.00
_cell.angle_beta   90.00
_cell.angle_gamma   90.00
#
_symmetry.space_group_name_H-M   'P 1'
#
loop_
_entity.id
_entity.type
_entity.pdbx_description
1 polymer ?
#
loop_
_entity_poly.entity_id
_entity_poly.type
_entity_poly.pdbx_seq_one_letter_code
_entity_poly.pdbx_strand_id
1 'polypeptide(L)' 'MRPSCVDLLGREVSTYRCPYGVRGVVVGETYNTFLVLAGDRVVVVPKSLCYFYVYGLGVLVNGIYLVGYRDRRLFNCGAF' A
#
# COMPACT_ATOMS: atom_id res chain seq x y z
N MET A 1 10.81 5.87 -10.71
CA MET A 1 10.00 4.67 -10.42
C MET A 1 8.54 5.00 -10.63
N ARG A 2 7.80 4.12 -11.31
CA ARG A 2 6.35 4.32 -11.48
C ARG A 2 5.64 4.02 -10.15
N PRO A 3 4.62 4.81 -9.77
CA PRO A 3 3.92 4.56 -8.51
C PRO A 3 3.34 3.15 -8.40
N SER A 4 2.85 2.58 -9.49
CA SER A 4 2.29 1.22 -9.49
C SER A 4 3.34 0.14 -9.22
N CYS A 5 4.62 0.47 -9.30
CA CYS A 5 5.71 -0.47 -9.06
C CYS A 5 6.17 -0.52 -7.61
N VAL A 6 5.59 0.29 -6.74
CA VAL A 6 5.93 0.26 -5.32
C VAL A 6 5.27 -0.95 -4.68
N ASP A 7 6.07 -1.78 -4.02
CA ASP A 7 5.58 -2.96 -3.30
C ASP A 7 5.51 -2.61 -1.81
N LEU A 8 4.29 -2.62 -1.27
CA LEU A 8 4.05 -2.26 0.13
C LEU A 8 4.04 -3.47 1.05
N LEU A 9 3.96 -4.68 0.52
CA LEU A 9 3.85 -5.88 1.36
C LEU A 9 5.07 -6.01 2.26
N GLY A 10 4.83 -6.19 3.55
CA GLY A 10 5.88 -6.30 4.56
C GLY A 10 6.48 -4.97 5.00
N ARG A 11 6.01 -3.85 4.46
CA ARG A 11 6.55 -2.53 4.79
C ARG A 11 5.63 -1.79 5.75
N GLU A 12 6.22 -0.95 6.58
CA GLU A 12 5.46 -0.04 7.43
C GLU A 12 4.97 1.14 6.60
N VAL A 13 3.68 1.46 6.75
CA VAL A 13 3.05 2.56 6.04
C VAL A 13 2.20 3.40 6.99
N SER A 14 1.96 4.65 6.60
CA SER A 14 0.92 5.51 7.19
C SER A 14 -0.01 5.96 6.09
N THR A 15 -1.30 6.07 6.42
CA THR A 15 -2.31 6.52 5.47
C THR A 15 -2.64 7.99 5.68
N TYR A 16 -2.89 8.69 4.57
CA TYR A 16 -3.21 10.12 4.57
C TYR A 16 -4.36 10.39 3.63
N ARG A 17 -5.08 11.49 3.88
CA ARG A 17 -6.15 12.02 3.04
C ARG A 17 -7.27 11.01 2.81
N CYS A 18 -7.61 10.30 3.86
CA CYS A 18 -8.70 9.34 3.82
C CYS A 18 -9.32 9.25 5.21
N PRO A 19 -10.53 8.66 5.32
CA PRO A 19 -11.18 8.50 6.64
C PRO A 19 -10.45 7.55 7.57
N TYR A 20 -9.49 6.78 7.07
CA TYR A 20 -8.79 5.74 7.82
C TYR A 20 -7.38 6.18 8.13
N GLY A 21 -7.20 6.92 9.22
CA GLY A 21 -5.86 7.27 9.69
C GLY A 21 -5.24 6.08 10.41
N VAL A 22 -4.36 5.33 9.72
CA VAL A 22 -3.73 4.14 10.30
C VAL A 22 -2.25 4.11 9.97
N ARG A 23 -1.47 3.59 10.91
CA ARG A 23 -0.04 3.31 10.70
C ARG A 23 0.22 1.87 11.12
N GLY A 24 0.89 1.12 10.29
CA GLY A 24 1.21 -0.27 10.58
C GLY A 24 1.94 -0.93 9.43
N VAL A 25 2.07 -2.25 9.52
CA VAL A 25 2.77 -3.06 8.52
C VAL A 25 1.74 -3.69 7.59
N VAL A 26 1.97 -3.60 6.29
CA VAL A 26 1.11 -4.24 5.30
C VAL A 26 1.36 -5.74 5.36
N VAL A 27 0.33 -6.50 5.75
CA VAL A 27 0.41 -7.95 5.88
C VAL A 27 -0.35 -8.69 4.80
N GLY A 28 -1.09 -7.97 3.98
CA GLY A 28 -1.83 -8.58 2.87
C GLY A 28 -2.31 -7.53 1.90
N GLU A 29 -2.70 -7.98 0.71
CA GLU A 29 -3.16 -7.10 -0.34
C GLU A 29 -4.21 -7.83 -1.16
N THR A 30 -5.31 -7.12 -1.46
CA THR A 30 -6.32 -7.56 -2.42
C THR A 30 -6.32 -6.63 -3.62
N TYR A 31 -7.24 -6.83 -4.55
CA TYR A 31 -7.34 -5.97 -5.72
C TYR A 31 -7.52 -4.49 -5.34
N ASN A 32 -8.40 -4.20 -4.37
CA ASN A 32 -8.78 -2.82 -4.01
C ASN A 32 -8.35 -2.40 -2.62
N THR A 33 -7.76 -3.28 -1.81
CA THR A 33 -7.46 -2.97 -0.42
C THR A 33 -6.08 -3.44 0.00
N PHE A 34 -5.57 -2.82 1.07
CA PHE A 34 -4.44 -3.35 1.82
C PHE A 34 -4.92 -3.79 3.20
N LEU A 35 -4.33 -4.87 3.69
CA LEU A 35 -4.51 -5.32 5.07
C LEU A 35 -3.32 -4.82 5.87
N VAL A 36 -3.58 -3.95 6.83
CA VAL A 36 -2.53 -3.29 7.61
C VAL A 36 -2.63 -3.75 9.06
N LEU A 37 -1.55 -4.33 9.55
CA LEU A 37 -1.47 -4.70 10.96
C LEU A 37 -1.06 -3.46 11.77
N ALA A 38 -2.01 -2.93 12.51
CA ALA A 38 -1.83 -1.75 13.36
C ALA A 38 -1.96 -2.20 14.81
N GLY A 39 -0.84 -2.30 15.51
CA GLY A 39 -0.83 -2.88 16.85
C GLY A 39 -1.16 -4.36 16.79
N ASP A 40 -2.28 -4.75 17.44
CA ASP A 40 -2.71 -6.13 17.51
C ASP A 40 -3.93 -6.44 16.62
N ARG A 41 -4.29 -5.52 15.71
CA ARG A 41 -5.47 -5.69 14.86
C ARG A 41 -5.15 -5.39 13.41
N VAL A 42 -5.83 -6.11 12.51
CA VAL A 42 -5.72 -5.89 11.07
C VAL A 42 -6.81 -4.93 10.63
N VAL A 43 -6.41 -3.87 9.96
CA VAL A 43 -7.32 -2.87 9.41
C VAL A 43 -7.33 -3.01 7.90
N VAL A 44 -8.52 -3.06 7.31
CA VAL A 44 -8.68 -3.10 5.85
C VAL A 44 -8.73 -1.67 5.34
N VAL A 45 -7.79 -1.31 4.47
CA VAL A 45 -7.64 0.06 3.97
C VAL A 45 -7.90 0.08 2.47
N PRO A 46 -8.92 0.82 2.00
CA PRO A 46 -9.17 0.95 0.56
C PRO A 46 -8.05 1.71 -0.14
N LYS A 47 -7.53 1.14 -1.22
CA LYS A 47 -6.43 1.73 -1.97
C LYS A 47 -6.81 3.09 -2.59
N SER A 48 -7.96 3.14 -3.24
CA SER A 48 -8.34 4.31 -4.04
C SER A 48 -8.73 5.53 -3.20
N LEU A 49 -8.91 5.36 -1.90
CA LEU A 49 -9.36 6.44 -1.01
C LEU A 49 -8.22 7.09 -0.24
N CYS A 50 -7.04 6.51 -0.23
CA CYS A 50 -5.96 6.92 0.65
C CYS A 50 -4.68 7.19 -0.10
N TYR A 51 -3.83 8.04 0.50
CA TYR A 51 -2.41 8.10 0.17
C TYR A 51 -1.65 7.26 1.17
N PHE A 52 -0.55 6.67 0.74
CA PHE A 52 0.28 5.82 1.58
C PHE A 52 1.70 6.37 1.63
N TYR A 53 2.16 6.70 2.82
CA TYR A 53 3.57 7.01 3.03
C TYR A 53 4.27 5.71 3.40
N VAL A 54 5.32 5.36 2.65
CA VAL A 54 6.04 4.10 2.83
C VAL A 54 7.34 4.38 3.55
N TYR A 55 7.41 3.97 4.81
CA TYR A 55 8.64 4.12 5.61
C TYR A 55 9.72 3.20 5.03
N GLY A 56 10.95 3.62 5.15
CA GLY A 56 12.06 2.88 4.57
C GLY A 56 12.34 3.27 3.13
N LEU A 57 11.31 3.53 2.33
CA LEU A 57 11.48 4.07 0.98
C LEU A 57 11.38 5.59 0.95
N GLY A 58 10.71 6.19 1.94
CA GLY A 58 10.54 7.63 2.02
C GLY A 58 9.67 8.20 0.91
N VAL A 59 8.69 7.45 0.43
CA VAL A 59 7.83 7.88 -0.67
C VAL A 59 6.38 7.95 -0.23
N LEU A 60 5.66 8.92 -0.79
CA LEU A 60 4.22 9.08 -0.61
C LEU A 60 3.55 8.69 -1.94
N VAL A 61 2.66 7.71 -1.90
CA VAL A 61 2.02 7.17 -3.09
C VAL A 61 0.51 7.35 -3.00
N ASN A 62 -0.09 7.89 -4.06
CA ASN A 62 -1.54 7.90 -4.18
C ASN A 62 -2.01 6.46 -4.42
N GLY A 63 -2.88 5.96 -3.53
CA GLY A 63 -3.32 4.57 -3.58
C GLY A 63 -4.07 4.18 -4.85
N ILE A 64 -4.57 5.14 -5.60
CA ILE A 64 -5.23 4.85 -6.87
C ILE A 64 -4.29 4.15 -7.87
N TYR A 65 -2.99 4.44 -7.79
CA TYR A 65 -1.99 3.77 -8.63
C TYR A 65 -1.66 2.36 -8.16
N LEU A 66 -2.15 1.98 -6.98
CA LEU A 66 -1.87 0.67 -6.38
C LEU A 66 -3.04 -0.30 -6.54
N VAL A 67 -4.13 0.12 -7.18
CA VAL A 67 -5.28 -0.74 -7.46
C VAL A 67 -4.84 -1.85 -8.43
N GLY A 68 -5.24 -3.08 -8.13
CA GLY A 68 -4.89 -4.26 -8.89
C GLY A 68 -4.22 -5.30 -8.02
N TYR A 69 -4.16 -6.53 -8.52
CA TYR A 69 -3.45 -7.59 -7.80
C TYR A 69 -1.95 -7.34 -7.82
N ARG A 70 -1.30 -7.64 -6.71
CA ARG A 70 0.11 -7.36 -6.50
C ARG A 70 1.00 -7.96 -7.59
N ASP A 71 0.80 -9.22 -7.91
CA ASP A 71 1.62 -9.90 -8.91
C ASP A 71 1.44 -9.31 -10.31
N ARG A 72 0.20 -8.96 -10.69
CA ARG A 72 -0.08 -8.29 -11.97
C ARG A 72 0.51 -6.89 -12.01
N ARG A 73 0.34 -6.15 -10.92
CA ARG A 73 0.83 -4.77 -10.82
C ARG A 73 2.35 -4.70 -10.91
N LEU A 74 3.03 -5.69 -10.32
CA LEU A 74 4.49 -5.72 -10.26
C LEU A 74 5.13 -6.51 -11.41
N PHE A 75 4.34 -7.11 -12.28
CA PHE A 75 4.82 -8.02 -13.32
C PHE A 75 5.88 -7.37 -14.20
N ASN A 76 5.65 -6.16 -14.67
CA ASN A 76 6.58 -5.47 -15.55
C ASN A 76 7.62 -4.63 -14.79
N CYS A 77 7.57 -4.63 -13.47
CA CYS A 77 8.44 -3.80 -12.65
C CYS A 77 9.71 -4.54 -12.24
N GLY A 78 9.69 -5.85 -12.23
CA GLY A 78 10.82 -6.67 -11.85
C GLY A 78 11.77 -7.00 -12.98
N ALA A 79 11.62 -6.33 -14.11
CA ALA A 79 12.39 -6.67 -15.32
C ALA A 79 13.79 -6.08 -15.34
N PHE A 80 14.20 -5.46 -14.26
CA PHE A 80 15.55 -4.88 -14.19
C PHE A 80 16.33 -5.30 -13.03
#